data_580a8d6626e76ebdd00fa8f26c0d8bb1
#
_entry.id   580a8d6626e76ebdd00fa8f26c0d8bb1
#
_cell.length_a   1.000
_cell.length_b   1.000
_cell.length_c   1.000
_cell.angle_alpha   90.00
_cell.angle_beta   90.00
_cell.angle_gamma   90.00
#
_symmetry.space_group_name_H-M   'P 1'
#
loop_
_entity.id
_entity.type
_entity.pdbx_description
1 polymer ?
#
loop_
_entity_poly.entity_id
_entity_poly.type
_entity_poly.pdbx_seq_one_letter_code
_entity_poly.pdbx_strand_id
1 'polypeptide(L)'
;MKFFEDLRIGERRELGSHTFTAEGIKAFARRYDPQLFHIDEEAAARSHFGGLCASGWQTGAVCMRLIALGNQRDMAALQASGQDVPNIGPSPGVRDLRWFKPVYVGDTISYALEIKDLRDAGPPGYGLVVSQTTGTNQAGELVYSAQGAVFVERKRNRKAQ
;
A
#
# COMPACT_ATOMS: atom_id res chain seq x y z
N MET A 1 -9.42 1.89 12.30
CA MET A 1 -8.64 0.65 12.48
C MET A 1 -9.44 -0.34 13.32
N LYS A 2 -9.28 -1.67 13.14
CA LYS A 2 -10.13 -2.68 13.78
C LYS A 2 -9.25 -3.80 14.36
N PHE A 3 -9.73 -4.46 15.43
CA PHE A 3 -9.16 -5.72 15.91
C PHE A 3 -9.42 -6.84 14.90
N PHE A 4 -8.63 -7.91 14.98
CA PHE A 4 -8.71 -9.02 14.02
C PHE A 4 -10.12 -9.59 13.88
N GLU A 5 -10.87 -9.75 14.98
CA GLU A 5 -12.22 -10.32 15.01
C GLU A 5 -13.28 -9.40 14.33
N ASP A 6 -12.99 -8.11 14.20
CA ASP A 6 -13.90 -7.13 13.59
C ASP A 6 -13.69 -6.97 12.08
N LEU A 7 -12.64 -7.57 11.54
CA LEU A 7 -12.34 -7.56 10.11
C LEU A 7 -13.22 -8.55 9.35
N ARG A 8 -13.45 -8.27 8.07
CA ARG A 8 -14.26 -9.15 7.19
C ARG A 8 -13.57 -9.32 5.85
N ILE A 9 -13.61 -10.55 5.32
CA ILE A 9 -13.18 -10.83 3.94
C ILE A 9 -14.08 -10.04 2.99
N GLY A 10 -13.48 -9.44 1.96
CA GLY A 10 -14.15 -8.55 1.01
C GLY A 10 -14.26 -7.10 1.48
N GLU A 11 -13.88 -6.79 2.73
CA GLU A 11 -13.83 -5.40 3.20
C GLU A 11 -12.81 -4.61 2.38
N ARG A 12 -13.27 -3.53 1.75
CA ARG A 12 -12.46 -2.65 0.90
C ARG A 12 -12.29 -1.28 1.56
N ARG A 13 -11.09 -0.74 1.44
CA ARG A 13 -10.69 0.58 1.94
C ARG A 13 -10.00 1.36 0.83
N GLU A 14 -10.51 2.56 0.55
CA GLU A 14 -9.81 3.52 -0.28
C GLU A 14 -8.66 4.15 0.52
N LEU A 15 -7.47 4.11 -0.04
CA LEU A 15 -6.25 4.58 0.62
C LEU A 15 -5.95 6.05 0.30
N GLY A 16 -6.53 6.56 -0.79
CA GLY A 16 -6.25 7.86 -1.36
C GLY A 16 -5.48 7.77 -2.67
N SER A 17 -5.05 8.92 -3.17
CA SER A 17 -4.36 9.03 -4.46
C SER A 17 -3.04 9.79 -4.34
N HIS A 18 -2.20 9.66 -5.37
CA HIS A 18 -0.93 10.37 -5.51
C HIS A 18 -0.67 10.71 -6.97
N THR A 19 -0.30 11.97 -7.22
CA THR A 19 0.12 12.43 -8.56
C THR A 19 1.65 12.33 -8.67
N PHE A 20 2.13 11.66 -9.70
CA PHE A 20 3.55 11.43 -9.93
C PHE A 20 4.15 12.61 -10.71
N THR A 21 4.94 13.45 -10.03
CA THR A 21 5.64 14.58 -10.65
C THR A 21 7.01 14.15 -11.18
N ALA A 22 7.54 14.90 -12.16
CA ALA A 22 8.87 14.64 -12.72
C ALA A 22 9.97 14.68 -11.64
N GLU A 23 9.89 15.69 -10.75
CA GLU A 23 10.85 15.84 -9.64
C GLU A 23 10.77 14.65 -8.68
N GLY A 24 9.55 14.24 -8.32
CA GLY A 24 9.31 13.11 -7.42
C GLY A 24 9.81 11.78 -8.00
N ILE A 25 9.57 11.55 -9.30
CA ILE A 25 10.06 10.37 -10.03
C ILE A 25 11.59 10.35 -10.02
N LYS A 26 12.23 11.43 -10.45
CA LYS A 26 13.69 11.53 -10.52
C LYS A 26 14.34 11.43 -9.14
N ALA A 27 13.76 12.08 -8.12
CA ALA A 27 14.28 12.04 -6.76
C ALA A 27 14.27 10.63 -6.17
N PHE A 28 13.17 9.90 -6.33
CA PHE A 28 13.08 8.50 -5.90
C PHE A 28 14.06 7.63 -6.69
N ALA A 29 14.07 7.75 -8.02
CA ALA A 29 14.86 6.89 -8.88
C ALA A 29 16.37 7.07 -8.64
N ARG A 30 16.87 8.29 -8.52
CA ARG A 30 18.30 8.54 -8.22
C ARG A 30 18.78 7.84 -6.96
N ARG A 31 17.89 7.62 -6.02
CA ARG A 31 18.22 7.00 -4.73
C ARG A 31 18.07 5.49 -4.72
N TYR A 32 17.09 4.95 -5.45
CA TYR A 32 16.67 3.55 -5.30
C TYR A 32 16.63 2.73 -6.59
N ASP A 33 16.52 3.40 -7.78
CA ASP A 33 16.40 2.72 -9.08
C ASP A 33 16.92 3.64 -10.20
N PRO A 34 18.25 3.89 -10.27
CA PRO A 34 18.82 4.93 -11.13
C PRO A 34 18.93 4.52 -12.61
N GLN A 35 17.88 3.90 -13.13
CA GLN A 35 17.80 3.61 -14.57
C GLN A 35 17.48 4.88 -15.35
N LEU A 36 18.10 5.05 -16.53
CA LEU A 36 18.03 6.30 -17.30
C LEU A 36 16.61 6.73 -17.64
N PHE A 37 15.71 5.80 -17.94
CA PHE A 37 14.31 6.11 -18.24
C PHE A 37 13.49 6.55 -17.02
N HIS A 38 14.08 6.56 -15.82
CA HIS A 38 13.49 7.12 -14.59
C HIS A 38 14.14 8.43 -14.15
N ILE A 39 15.30 8.81 -14.70
CA ILE A 39 16.07 9.97 -14.23
C ILE A 39 16.38 11.02 -15.31
N ASP A 40 16.26 10.66 -16.58
CA ASP A 40 16.60 11.51 -17.73
C ASP A 40 15.47 11.47 -18.77
N GLU A 41 14.90 12.64 -19.07
CA GLU A 41 13.74 12.76 -19.95
C GLU A 41 14.06 12.41 -21.40
N GLU A 42 15.25 12.80 -21.89
CA GLU A 42 15.66 12.51 -23.26
C GLU A 42 15.95 11.02 -23.45
N ALA A 43 16.64 10.41 -22.48
CA ALA A 43 16.87 8.97 -22.51
C ALA A 43 15.56 8.18 -22.40
N ALA A 44 14.64 8.65 -21.56
CA ALA A 44 13.31 8.06 -21.40
C ALA A 44 12.49 8.13 -22.70
N ALA A 45 12.52 9.28 -23.39
CA ALA A 45 11.83 9.45 -24.67
C ALA A 45 12.35 8.50 -25.77
N ARG A 46 13.65 8.15 -25.71
CA ARG A 46 14.27 7.19 -26.64
C ARG A 46 14.15 5.73 -26.20
N SER A 47 13.65 5.47 -24.98
CA SER A 47 13.44 4.12 -24.46
C SER A 47 12.16 3.49 -24.98
N HIS A 48 11.96 2.20 -24.68
CA HIS A 48 10.71 1.51 -24.98
C HIS A 48 9.48 2.07 -24.24
N PHE A 49 9.68 2.90 -23.20
CA PHE A 49 8.61 3.60 -22.50
C PHE A 49 8.15 4.86 -23.22
N GLY A 50 8.99 5.46 -24.08
CA GLY A 50 8.65 6.66 -24.84
C GLY A 50 8.50 7.94 -24.00
N GLY A 51 8.83 7.91 -22.71
CA GLY A 51 8.72 9.07 -21.80
C GLY A 51 9.13 8.73 -20.37
N LEU A 52 9.38 9.77 -19.58
CA LEU A 52 9.77 9.64 -18.18
C LEU A 52 8.66 8.97 -17.38
N CYS A 53 8.97 7.84 -16.75
CA CYS A 53 8.04 7.07 -15.94
C CYS A 53 8.61 6.75 -14.55
N ALA A 54 7.73 6.53 -13.60
CA ALA A 54 8.09 6.15 -12.25
C ALA A 54 8.66 4.72 -12.21
N SER A 55 9.63 4.49 -11.33
CA SER A 55 10.00 3.12 -10.94
C SER A 55 8.78 2.38 -10.39
N GLY A 56 8.63 1.12 -10.73
CA GLY A 56 7.60 0.27 -10.13
C GLY A 56 7.71 0.23 -8.60
N TRP A 57 8.93 0.27 -8.06
CA TRP A 57 9.16 0.37 -6.61
C TRP A 57 8.62 1.65 -6.00
N GLN A 58 8.62 2.77 -6.75
CA GLN A 58 8.01 4.00 -6.28
C GLN A 58 6.50 3.87 -6.15
N THR A 59 5.83 3.21 -7.10
CA THR A 59 4.38 2.97 -7.02
C THR A 59 4.01 2.13 -5.80
N GLY A 60 4.80 1.09 -5.49
CA GLY A 60 4.65 0.29 -4.27
C GLY A 60 4.94 1.07 -2.99
N ALA A 61 5.99 1.89 -2.97
CA ALA A 61 6.34 2.73 -1.82
C ALA A 61 5.26 3.78 -1.52
N VAL A 62 4.66 4.39 -2.54
CA VAL A 62 3.52 5.31 -2.39
C VAL A 62 2.32 4.59 -1.81
N CYS A 63 1.99 3.39 -2.28
CA CYS A 63 0.92 2.56 -1.71
C CYS A 63 1.14 2.32 -0.21
N MET A 64 2.34 1.89 0.18
CA MET A 64 2.70 1.66 1.58
C MET A 64 2.60 2.94 2.43
N ARG A 65 3.06 4.07 1.90
CA ARG A 65 2.94 5.38 2.57
C ARG A 65 1.48 5.72 2.86
N LEU A 66 0.57 5.51 1.90
CA LEU A 66 -0.86 5.79 2.07
C LEU A 66 -1.50 4.86 3.11
N ILE A 67 -1.13 3.56 3.12
CA ILE A 67 -1.54 2.61 4.17
C ILE A 67 -1.11 3.12 5.54
N ALA A 68 0.17 3.45 5.70
CA ALA A 68 0.74 3.89 6.97
C ALA A 68 0.08 5.17 7.50
N LEU A 69 -0.08 6.18 6.65
CA LEU A 69 -0.74 7.44 7.01
C LEU A 69 -2.22 7.23 7.35
N GLY A 70 -2.90 6.35 6.62
CA GLY A 70 -4.27 5.98 6.93
C GLY A 70 -4.40 5.30 8.29
N ASN A 71 -3.50 4.35 8.58
CA ASN A 71 -3.47 3.68 9.88
C ASN A 71 -3.20 4.66 11.03
N GLN A 72 -2.25 5.60 10.86
CA GLN A 72 -1.96 6.63 11.86
C GLN A 72 -3.19 7.50 12.15
N ARG A 73 -3.91 7.93 11.11
CA ARG A 73 -5.17 8.70 11.28
C ARG A 73 -6.23 7.93 12.04
N ASP A 74 -6.43 6.65 11.70
CA ASP A 74 -7.43 5.80 12.37
C ASP A 74 -7.04 5.57 13.84
N MET A 75 -5.76 5.32 14.13
CA MET A 75 -5.26 5.18 15.49
C MET A 75 -5.50 6.44 16.32
N ALA A 76 -5.16 7.60 15.77
CA ALA A 76 -5.38 8.88 16.45
C ALA A 76 -6.86 9.14 16.75
N ALA A 77 -7.77 8.80 15.81
CA ALA A 77 -9.21 8.93 15.99
C ALA A 77 -9.75 8.01 17.10
N LEU A 78 -9.30 6.76 17.16
CA LEU A 78 -9.66 5.82 18.22
C LEU A 78 -9.17 6.30 19.59
N GLN A 79 -7.91 6.74 19.68
CA GLN A 79 -7.34 7.30 20.91
C GLN A 79 -8.15 8.52 21.41
N ALA A 80 -8.48 9.45 20.51
CA ALA A 80 -9.23 10.64 20.84
C ALA A 80 -10.66 10.31 21.33
N SER A 81 -11.26 9.20 20.90
CA SER A 81 -12.57 8.72 21.33
C SER A 81 -12.52 7.81 22.57
N GLY A 82 -11.35 7.58 23.16
CA GLY A 82 -11.18 6.70 24.31
C GLY A 82 -11.39 5.21 24.01
N GLN A 83 -11.34 4.81 22.74
CA GLN A 83 -11.49 3.43 22.33
C GLN A 83 -10.13 2.70 22.35
N ASP A 84 -10.18 1.38 22.56
CA ASP A 84 -9.00 0.54 22.46
C ASP A 84 -8.43 0.56 21.03
N VAL A 85 -7.12 0.73 20.91
CA VAL A 85 -6.39 0.76 19.65
C VAL A 85 -5.67 -0.57 19.45
N PRO A 86 -5.98 -1.34 18.38
CA PRO A 86 -5.26 -2.57 18.10
C PRO A 86 -3.83 -2.28 17.61
N ASN A 87 -2.88 -3.12 18.04
CA ASN A 87 -1.54 -3.08 17.49
C ASN A 87 -1.49 -3.75 16.12
N ILE A 88 -0.70 -3.16 15.22
CA ILE A 88 -0.29 -3.80 13.97
C ILE A 88 1.09 -4.37 14.15
N GLY A 89 1.22 -5.67 13.96
CA GLY A 89 2.49 -6.37 13.98
C GLY A 89 3.23 -6.26 12.64
N PRO A 90 4.36 -6.96 12.51
CA PRO A 90 5.13 -6.98 11.27
C PRO A 90 4.39 -7.67 10.13
N SER A 91 4.78 -7.32 8.91
CA SER A 91 4.39 -8.04 7.71
C SER A 91 5.37 -9.21 7.47
N PRO A 92 4.90 -10.43 7.25
CA PRO A 92 5.79 -11.53 6.87
C PRO A 92 6.23 -11.46 5.40
N GLY A 93 5.67 -10.54 4.62
CA GLY A 93 6.09 -10.32 3.23
C GLY A 93 4.99 -9.93 2.28
N VAL A 94 5.37 -9.79 1.02
CA VAL A 94 4.52 -9.43 -0.12
C VAL A 94 4.63 -10.51 -1.19
N ARG A 95 3.52 -10.84 -1.85
CA ARG A 95 3.44 -11.79 -2.96
C ARG A 95 2.72 -11.16 -4.14
N ASP A 96 2.85 -11.78 -5.32
CA ASP A 96 2.13 -11.39 -6.54
C ASP A 96 2.20 -9.89 -6.85
N LEU A 97 3.37 -9.30 -6.57
CA LEU A 97 3.66 -7.92 -6.93
C LEU A 97 3.73 -7.81 -8.46
N ARG A 98 2.88 -6.95 -9.03
CA ARG A 98 2.79 -6.75 -10.48
C ARG A 98 2.67 -5.28 -10.82
N TRP A 99 3.37 -4.90 -11.88
CA TRP A 99 3.25 -3.62 -12.56
C TRP A 99 2.69 -3.88 -13.96
N PHE A 100 1.44 -3.48 -14.18
CA PHE A 100 0.72 -3.79 -15.43
C PHE A 100 0.97 -2.78 -16.53
N LYS A 101 1.19 -1.52 -16.14
CA LYS A 101 1.44 -0.40 -17.03
C LYS A 101 2.45 0.55 -16.40
N PRO A 102 3.27 1.25 -17.21
CA PRO A 102 4.11 2.32 -16.70
C PRO A 102 3.23 3.46 -16.12
N VAL A 103 3.76 4.12 -15.10
CA VAL A 103 3.17 5.31 -14.51
C VAL A 103 4.00 6.51 -14.95
N TYR A 104 3.43 7.37 -15.76
CA TYR A 104 4.12 8.52 -16.36
C TYR A 104 4.02 9.78 -15.49
N VAL A 105 4.83 10.77 -15.84
CA VAL A 105 4.72 12.12 -15.26
C VAL A 105 3.31 12.66 -15.47
N GLY A 106 2.70 13.18 -14.38
CA GLY A 106 1.34 13.70 -14.38
C GLY A 106 0.26 12.67 -14.07
N ASP A 107 0.56 11.38 -14.12
CA ASP A 107 -0.41 10.35 -13.73
C ASP A 107 -0.79 10.48 -12.27
N THR A 108 -2.08 10.36 -12.00
CA THR A 108 -2.65 10.27 -10.65
C THR A 108 -3.14 8.86 -10.40
N ILE A 109 -2.50 8.18 -9.47
CA ILE A 109 -2.84 6.80 -9.11
C ILE A 109 -3.68 6.79 -7.85
N SER A 110 -4.86 6.20 -7.93
CA SER A 110 -5.76 5.94 -6.81
C SER A 110 -5.53 4.53 -6.27
N TYR A 111 -5.33 4.41 -4.97
CA TYR A 111 -5.00 3.14 -4.32
C TYR A 111 -6.13 2.64 -3.44
N ALA A 112 -6.32 1.33 -3.46
CA ALA A 112 -7.28 0.64 -2.60
C ALA A 112 -6.66 -0.63 -2.00
N LEU A 113 -7.21 -1.05 -0.87
CA LEU A 113 -6.89 -2.31 -0.20
C LEU A 113 -8.18 -3.08 0.03
N GLU A 114 -8.15 -4.38 -0.25
CA GLU A 114 -9.25 -5.31 0.02
C GLU A 114 -8.75 -6.51 0.81
N ILE A 115 -9.45 -6.88 1.88
CA ILE A 115 -9.14 -8.07 2.68
C ILE A 115 -9.54 -9.33 1.89
N LYS A 116 -8.57 -10.19 1.64
CA LYS A 116 -8.76 -11.43 0.86
C LYS A 116 -8.84 -12.68 1.72
N ASP A 117 -8.18 -12.66 2.88
CA ASP A 117 -8.16 -13.83 3.77
C ASP A 117 -7.85 -13.41 5.21
N LEU A 118 -8.40 -14.17 6.17
CA LEU A 118 -8.19 -14.01 7.60
C LEU A 118 -7.77 -15.37 8.16
N ARG A 119 -6.56 -15.46 8.70
CA ARG A 119 -5.99 -16.72 9.16
C ARG A 119 -5.71 -16.70 10.65
N ASP A 120 -6.06 -17.79 11.30
CA ASP A 120 -5.66 -18.03 12.69
C ASP A 120 -4.21 -18.55 12.72
N ALA A 121 -3.27 -17.61 12.47
CA ALA A 121 -1.84 -17.87 12.36
C ALA A 121 -1.05 -16.69 12.90
N GLY A 122 0.14 -16.97 13.41
CA GLY A 122 1.08 -15.95 13.89
C GLY A 122 1.38 -16.07 15.39
N PRO A 123 2.01 -15.03 15.96
CA PRO A 123 2.33 -15.01 17.39
C PRO A 123 1.05 -14.99 18.25
N PRO A 124 1.13 -15.46 19.52
CA PRO A 124 0.01 -15.40 20.44
C PRO A 124 -0.59 -14.00 20.55
N GLY A 125 -1.91 -13.88 20.50
CA GLY A 125 -2.62 -12.61 20.55
C GLY A 125 -2.76 -11.88 19.22
N TYR A 126 -2.35 -12.51 18.10
CA TYR A 126 -2.49 -11.94 16.74
C TYR A 126 -3.21 -12.91 15.80
N GLY A 127 -3.78 -12.37 14.74
CA GLY A 127 -4.22 -13.10 13.57
C GLY A 127 -3.58 -12.52 12.32
N LEU A 128 -3.43 -13.33 11.27
CA LEU A 128 -2.84 -12.93 10.01
C LEU A 128 -3.93 -12.43 9.04
N VAL A 129 -3.80 -11.20 8.61
CA VAL A 129 -4.68 -10.58 7.60
C VAL A 129 -3.96 -10.58 6.27
N VAL A 130 -4.54 -11.19 5.25
CA VAL A 130 -4.05 -11.14 3.87
C VAL A 130 -4.89 -10.15 3.09
N SER A 131 -4.26 -9.20 2.43
CA SER A 131 -4.93 -8.16 1.66
C SER A 131 -4.35 -8.02 0.27
N GLN A 132 -5.20 -7.64 -0.68
CA GLN A 132 -4.84 -7.22 -2.03
C GLN A 132 -4.82 -5.70 -2.08
N THR A 133 -3.70 -5.12 -2.45
CA THR A 133 -3.62 -3.70 -2.81
C THR A 133 -3.65 -3.54 -4.32
N THR A 134 -4.32 -2.49 -4.78
CA THR A 134 -4.39 -2.13 -6.19
C THR A 134 -4.14 -0.63 -6.37
N GLY A 135 -3.57 -0.26 -7.50
CA GLY A 135 -3.44 1.12 -7.95
C GLY A 135 -4.03 1.26 -9.36
N THR A 136 -4.91 2.24 -9.54
CA THR A 136 -5.53 2.55 -10.84
C THR A 136 -5.22 3.98 -11.24
N ASN A 137 -4.96 4.22 -12.53
CA ASN A 137 -4.73 5.56 -13.04
C ASN A 137 -6.04 6.34 -13.23
N GLN A 138 -5.94 7.59 -13.66
CA GLN A 138 -7.09 8.48 -13.90
C GLN A 138 -8.04 8.00 -14.99
N ALA A 139 -7.61 7.08 -15.85
CA ALA A 139 -8.45 6.43 -16.85
C ALA A 139 -9.16 5.15 -16.32
N GLY A 140 -8.97 4.82 -15.03
CA GLY A 140 -9.52 3.60 -14.42
C GLY A 140 -8.75 2.32 -14.75
N GLU A 141 -7.56 2.43 -15.34
CA GLU A 141 -6.74 1.29 -15.72
C GLU A 141 -5.88 0.82 -14.54
N LEU A 142 -5.83 -0.50 -14.33
CA LEU A 142 -4.97 -1.11 -13.31
C LEU A 142 -3.50 -0.97 -13.71
N VAL A 143 -2.70 -0.32 -12.87
CA VAL A 143 -1.26 -0.11 -13.07
C VAL A 143 -0.40 -0.90 -12.08
N TYR A 144 -0.93 -1.18 -10.89
CA TYR A 144 -0.22 -1.82 -9.79
C TYR A 144 -1.12 -2.79 -9.03
N SER A 145 -0.54 -3.90 -8.60
CA SER A 145 -1.19 -4.78 -7.64
C SER A 145 -0.16 -5.55 -6.82
N ALA A 146 -0.48 -5.81 -5.56
CA ALA A 146 0.32 -6.66 -4.68
C ALA A 146 -0.55 -7.32 -3.62
N GLN A 147 -0.24 -8.56 -3.25
CA GLN A 147 -0.82 -9.23 -2.11
C GLN A 147 0.12 -9.11 -0.92
N GLY A 148 -0.32 -8.42 0.13
CA GLY A 148 0.40 -8.28 1.38
C GLY A 148 -0.23 -9.11 2.50
N ALA A 149 0.54 -9.37 3.54
CA ALA A 149 0.04 -9.95 4.78
C ALA A 149 0.55 -9.14 5.97
N VAL A 150 -0.24 -9.05 7.04
CA VAL A 150 0.13 -8.33 8.26
C VAL A 150 -0.51 -8.98 9.47
N PHE A 151 0.21 -9.00 10.59
CA PHE A 151 -0.36 -9.45 11.85
C PHE A 151 -1.17 -8.32 12.49
N VAL A 152 -2.40 -8.62 12.93
CA VAL A 152 -3.30 -7.68 13.60
C VAL A 152 -3.66 -8.25 14.96
N GLU A 153 -3.59 -7.41 16.00
CA GLU A 153 -3.90 -7.78 17.37
C GLU A 153 -5.35 -8.26 17.50
N ARG A 154 -5.53 -9.30 18.31
CA ARG A 154 -6.84 -9.85 18.70
C ARG A 154 -7.39 -9.11 19.90
N LYS A 155 -8.72 -9.07 20.01
CA LYS A 155 -9.38 -8.62 21.23
C LYS A 155 -8.94 -9.51 22.40
N ARG A 156 -8.48 -8.87 23.48
CA ARG A 156 -8.19 -9.61 24.71
C ARG A 156 -9.48 -10.18 25.24
N ASN A 157 -9.52 -11.51 25.46
CA ASN A 157 -10.62 -12.12 26.18
C ASN A 157 -10.63 -11.56 27.62
N ARG A 158 -11.48 -10.58 27.92
CA ARG A 158 -11.71 -10.08 29.28
C ARG A 158 -12.44 -11.12 30.18
N LYS A 159 -12.49 -12.40 29.81
CA LYS A 159 -13.04 -13.47 30.64
C LYS A 159 -11.93 -14.32 31.20
N ALA A 160 -11.13 -13.76 32.13
CA ALA A 160 -10.33 -14.49 33.10
C ALA A 160 -9.90 -13.50 34.20
N GLN A 161 -10.82 -13.05 35.01
CA GLN A 161 -10.63 -12.63 36.41
C GLN A 161 -11.78 -13.18 37.22
#